data_de286954b138cc22529cd134908d0c09
#
_entry.id   de286954b138cc22529cd134908d0c09
#
_cell.length_a   1.000
_cell.length_b   1.000
_cell.length_c   1.000
_cell.angle_alpha   90.00
_cell.angle_beta   90.00
_cell.angle_gamma   90.00
#
_symmetry.space_group_name_H-M   'P 1'
#
loop_
_entity.id
_entity.type
_entity.pdbx_description
1 polymer ?
#
loop_
_entity_poly.entity_id
_entity_poly.type
_entity_poly.pdbx_seq_one_letter_code
_entity_poly.pdbx_strand_id
1 'polypeptide(L)'
;MERALLVRLVVKIKEMVLSLRCYATWFDVMRLFSVRSLLSLFVLCVGTAAPSFAKTACPADQDKVWHDCIGVYEPGASSEFNGDIYRGYFKDDTFHSLGGYFYEAGDVYFGGYDEGALQGAAIYVYGPETEHFGDSYIGNFDNGQRNGHGAYFFADGDIFVGNFEDGRREGAGTYYFADGTVEHGIWRNGKFTDAMTSSESRKRDCPKSPSAYFDNCFGIFEFDGGDKYVGEFKDDDFHGLGTYIFPDGDVFRGYFQNGKWNGLGLYMFGSTGTAKGDVQLGVYRDGSINGEGVYLFNSDGEWAGDIFAGNHKDGLAEGLGAYFYSDGAKFIGLYGDDVRNGPGTLYFADGTNKAGIWKHGEMQSSDNAIAGNDSDDSNNAPVPDASSDAVVSASSGSGFAVSNDGFIVTNHHVIDSCQEVYIHHEGQKYPATTVTYDPNNDLALLKADFAPAEVLPLADTPPELLQDIYVAGYPFGMGISSTVKVTKGIISSLTGIGNNFSEVQIDAALQSGNSGGPIVDEAGNVIGVAVAKLDVRYALDNFGAIPENTNFGIKSSVVRSILDSNTVNRPAANATAVSKTDLGRKISRGTFYISCWMTRAQIDAMKSQKVMFEDLR
;
A
#
# COMPACT_ATOMS: atom_id res chain seq x y z
N MET A 1 5.80 -3.19 26.09
CA MET A 1 5.37 -1.79 26.09
C MET A 1 6.51 -0.81 26.41
N GLU A 2 7.31 -1.01 27.45
CA GLU A 2 8.43 -0.10 27.76
C GLU A 2 9.58 -0.10 26.75
N ARG A 3 9.88 -1.22 26.06
CA ARG A 3 10.95 -1.27 25.05
C ARG A 3 10.61 -0.58 23.74
N ALA A 4 9.38 -0.69 23.27
CA ALA A 4 8.92 0.10 22.13
C ALA A 4 9.03 1.61 22.41
N LEU A 5 8.79 2.01 23.65
CA LEU A 5 9.00 3.39 24.13
C LEU A 5 10.49 3.78 24.14
N LEU A 6 11.38 2.85 24.51
CA LEU A 6 12.83 3.11 24.58
C LEU A 6 13.49 3.18 23.20
N VAL A 7 13.08 2.30 22.29
CA VAL A 7 13.49 2.35 20.85
C VAL A 7 13.05 3.68 20.23
N ARG A 8 11.84 4.13 20.53
CA ARG A 8 11.33 5.46 20.14
C ARG A 8 12.20 6.60 20.63
N LEU A 9 12.62 6.53 21.89
CA LEU A 9 13.43 7.60 22.50
C LEU A 9 14.80 7.67 21.84
N VAL A 10 15.42 6.53 21.53
CA VAL A 10 16.73 6.44 20.88
C VAL A 10 16.68 6.93 19.44
N VAL A 11 15.68 6.50 18.65
CA VAL A 11 15.49 6.96 17.26
C VAL A 11 15.18 8.46 17.25
N LYS A 12 14.25 8.95 18.08
CA LYS A 12 13.93 10.39 18.16
C LYS A 12 15.09 11.25 18.66
N ILE A 13 15.90 10.75 19.58
CA ILE A 13 17.09 11.47 20.05
C ILE A 13 18.14 11.53 18.92
N LYS A 14 18.33 10.44 18.17
CA LYS A 14 19.23 10.42 17.00
C LYS A 14 18.76 11.37 15.89
N GLU A 15 17.46 11.34 15.56
CA GLU A 15 16.86 12.28 14.60
C GLU A 15 16.98 13.74 15.05
N MET A 16 16.78 14.02 16.34
CA MET A 16 16.93 15.36 16.91
C MET A 16 18.39 15.84 16.88
N VAL A 17 19.37 14.95 17.05
CA VAL A 17 20.80 15.28 16.96
C VAL A 17 21.22 15.54 15.51
N LEU A 18 20.70 14.77 14.54
CA LEU A 18 20.91 15.02 13.10
C LEU A 18 20.28 16.37 12.68
N SER A 19 19.04 16.66 13.10
CA SER A 19 18.39 17.94 12.80
C SER A 19 19.08 19.14 13.45
N LEU A 20 19.61 18.99 14.67
CA LEU A 20 20.32 20.07 15.37
C LEU A 20 21.70 20.36 14.75
N ARG A 21 22.37 19.37 14.15
CA ARG A 21 23.64 19.61 13.44
C ARG A 21 23.47 20.38 12.13
N CYS A 22 22.37 20.17 11.41
CA CYS A 22 22.00 21.01 10.26
C CYS A 22 21.66 22.47 10.64
N TYR A 23 21.14 22.72 11.87
CA TYR A 23 20.84 24.08 12.33
C TYR A 23 22.09 24.91 12.67
N ALA A 24 23.21 24.29 13.04
CA ALA A 24 24.44 25.03 13.40
C ALA A 24 25.07 25.72 12.17
N THR A 25 24.94 25.17 10.98
CA THR A 25 25.43 25.80 9.73
C THR A 25 24.51 26.91 9.20
N TRP A 26 23.25 26.93 9.64
CA TRP A 26 22.27 27.97 9.24
C TRP A 26 22.39 29.27 10.00
N PHE A 27 22.92 29.27 11.21
CA PHE A 27 23.07 30.49 12.02
C PHE A 27 24.14 31.44 11.50
N ASP A 28 25.13 30.96 10.78
CA ASP A 28 26.19 31.82 10.20
C ASP A 28 25.75 32.51 8.90
N VAL A 29 24.76 31.97 8.18
CA VAL A 29 24.22 32.56 6.95
C VAL A 29 23.17 33.67 7.23
N MET A 30 22.51 33.65 8.39
CA MET A 30 21.53 34.68 8.77
C MET A 30 22.07 36.06 9.13
N ARG A 31 23.41 36.25 9.19
CA ARG A 31 23.98 37.56 9.46
C ARG A 31 24.08 38.52 8.27
N LEU A 32 23.64 38.10 7.08
CA LEU A 32 23.84 38.88 5.84
C LEU A 32 22.56 39.38 5.14
N PHE A 33 21.36 39.11 5.64
CA PHE A 33 20.12 39.60 4.99
C PHE A 33 19.17 40.34 5.94
N SER A 34 18.68 41.49 5.50
CA SER A 34 17.86 42.42 6.26
C SER A 34 16.41 41.94 6.43
N VAL A 35 15.82 42.31 7.58
CA VAL A 35 14.52 41.91 8.16
C VAL A 35 13.26 42.15 7.28
N ARG A 36 13.37 42.67 6.07
CA ARG A 36 12.20 43.02 5.24
C ARG A 36 11.78 41.97 4.20
N SER A 37 12.55 40.91 3.99
CA SER A 37 12.23 39.85 3.01
C SER A 37 11.65 38.58 3.63
N LEU A 38 11.48 38.50 4.94
CA LEU A 38 11.06 37.31 5.68
C LEU A 38 9.54 37.13 5.87
N LEU A 39 8.73 38.13 5.49
CA LEU A 39 7.28 38.03 5.65
C LEU A 39 6.53 37.41 4.45
N SER A 40 7.20 37.13 3.33
CA SER A 40 6.55 36.57 2.13
C SER A 40 6.83 35.07 1.91
N LEU A 41 7.64 34.43 2.76
CA LEU A 41 7.97 32.98 2.63
C LEU A 41 7.34 32.08 3.69
N PHE A 42 6.50 32.61 4.59
CA PHE A 42 5.91 31.85 5.70
C PHE A 42 4.51 31.30 5.43
N VAL A 43 4.02 31.32 4.19
CA VAL A 43 2.64 30.89 3.84
C VAL A 43 2.61 29.61 2.98
N LEU A 44 3.75 28.95 2.71
CA LEU A 44 3.75 27.79 1.81
C LEU A 44 4.45 26.54 2.39
N CYS A 45 4.25 26.24 3.66
CA CYS A 45 4.58 24.94 4.24
C CYS A 45 3.51 24.49 5.23
N VAL A 46 2.26 24.43 4.79
CA VAL A 46 1.30 23.50 5.37
C VAL A 46 1.42 22.24 4.51
N GLY A 47 2.35 21.38 4.88
CA GLY A 47 2.43 20.04 4.38
C GLY A 47 1.11 19.33 4.70
N THR A 48 0.26 19.13 3.72
CA THR A 48 -0.87 18.23 3.80
C THR A 48 -0.28 16.82 3.98
N ALA A 49 -0.31 16.31 5.20
CA ALA A 49 -0.08 14.90 5.44
C ALA A 49 -1.08 14.14 4.56
N ALA A 50 -0.58 13.40 3.56
CA ALA A 50 -1.41 12.48 2.80
C ALA A 50 -2.02 11.48 3.78
N PRO A 51 -3.34 11.25 3.76
CA PRO A 51 -3.95 10.25 4.63
C PRO A 51 -3.36 8.87 4.27
N SER A 52 -2.80 8.18 5.27
CA SER A 52 -2.42 6.78 5.13
C SER A 52 -3.68 5.97 4.84
N PHE A 53 -3.73 5.33 3.68
CA PHE A 53 -4.88 4.53 3.27
C PHE A 53 -4.90 3.23 4.08
N ALA A 54 -5.87 3.07 4.96
CA ALA A 54 -6.15 1.79 5.61
C ALA A 54 -6.71 0.83 4.54
N LYS A 55 -5.88 -0.11 4.07
CA LYS A 55 -6.33 -1.23 3.23
C LYS A 55 -7.16 -2.20 4.08
N THR A 56 -8.11 -2.92 3.47
CA THR A 56 -8.91 -3.92 4.19
C THR A 56 -8.07 -5.14 4.57
N ALA A 57 -8.32 -5.71 5.74
CA ALA A 57 -7.78 -7.01 6.08
C ALA A 57 -8.43 -8.09 5.20
N CYS A 58 -7.63 -9.07 4.75
CA CYS A 58 -8.15 -10.25 4.10
C CYS A 58 -9.04 -11.07 5.05
N PRO A 59 -9.97 -11.89 4.54
CA PRO A 59 -10.71 -12.81 5.37
C PRO A 59 -9.78 -13.68 6.21
N ALA A 60 -10.14 -13.96 7.46
CA ALA A 60 -9.35 -14.83 8.34
C ALA A 60 -9.29 -16.29 7.82
N ASP A 61 -10.25 -16.69 7.02
CA ASP A 61 -10.35 -18.00 6.39
C ASP A 61 -9.50 -17.97 5.09
N GLN A 62 -8.42 -18.71 5.08
CA GLN A 62 -7.50 -18.81 3.94
C GLN A 62 -8.10 -19.58 2.75
N ASP A 63 -9.20 -20.32 2.97
CA ASP A 63 -9.95 -20.99 1.92
C ASP A 63 -10.86 -20.03 1.12
N LYS A 64 -10.96 -18.77 1.55
CA LYS A 64 -11.70 -17.73 0.81
C LYS A 64 -10.78 -17.03 -0.18
N VAL A 65 -11.38 -16.57 -1.30
CA VAL A 65 -10.66 -15.71 -2.25
C VAL A 65 -10.23 -14.41 -1.56
N TRP A 66 -8.93 -14.14 -1.59
CA TRP A 66 -8.33 -12.91 -1.10
C TRP A 66 -8.13 -11.94 -2.28
N HIS A 67 -8.98 -10.94 -2.34
CA HIS A 67 -8.97 -9.95 -3.41
C HIS A 67 -8.95 -8.54 -2.84
N ASP A 68 -8.04 -7.70 -3.37
CA ASP A 68 -7.86 -6.31 -2.97
C ASP A 68 -7.76 -6.08 -1.45
N CYS A 69 -7.05 -6.97 -0.77
CA CYS A 69 -6.91 -6.94 0.69
C CYS A 69 -5.45 -7.12 1.14
N ILE A 70 -5.17 -6.78 2.40
CA ILE A 70 -3.90 -7.11 3.06
C ILE A 70 -4.15 -8.28 3.99
N GLY A 71 -3.33 -9.31 3.85
CA GLY A 71 -3.41 -10.52 4.65
C GLY A 71 -2.07 -11.11 5.01
N VAL A 72 -2.15 -12.15 5.81
CA VAL A 72 -1.03 -13.02 6.16
C VAL A 72 -1.34 -14.40 5.62
N TYR A 73 -0.46 -14.92 4.78
CA TYR A 73 -0.54 -16.27 4.24
C TYR A 73 0.59 -17.13 4.80
N GLU A 74 0.23 -18.26 5.37
CA GLU A 74 1.14 -19.29 5.85
C GLU A 74 0.83 -20.57 5.07
N PRO A 75 1.77 -21.08 4.26
CA PRO A 75 1.59 -22.35 3.56
C PRO A 75 1.32 -23.50 4.54
N GLY A 76 0.38 -24.39 4.18
CA GLY A 76 0.03 -25.52 5.03
C GLY A 76 1.20 -26.51 5.19
N ALA A 77 1.15 -27.35 6.23
CA ALA A 77 2.20 -28.30 6.60
C ALA A 77 2.58 -29.33 5.50
N SER A 78 1.76 -29.51 4.49
CA SER A 78 2.04 -30.36 3.32
C SER A 78 2.69 -29.61 2.16
N SER A 79 2.83 -28.29 2.24
CA SER A 79 3.48 -27.46 1.23
C SER A 79 5.00 -27.59 1.31
N GLU A 80 5.68 -27.48 0.17
CA GLU A 80 7.14 -27.35 0.13
C GLU A 80 7.63 -25.99 0.71
N PHE A 81 6.72 -25.03 0.90
CA PHE A 81 6.95 -23.71 1.52
C PHE A 81 6.48 -23.67 2.98
N ASN A 82 6.33 -24.84 3.62
CA ASN A 82 5.93 -24.88 5.03
C ASN A 82 6.99 -24.18 5.90
N GLY A 83 6.53 -23.28 6.76
CA GLY A 83 7.40 -22.43 7.59
C GLY A 83 7.61 -21.02 7.02
N ASP A 84 7.33 -20.81 5.74
CA ASP A 84 7.36 -19.49 5.15
C ASP A 84 6.13 -18.67 5.58
N ILE A 85 6.28 -17.35 5.58
CA ILE A 85 5.18 -16.41 5.86
C ILE A 85 5.18 -15.32 4.80
N TYR A 86 4.06 -15.10 4.16
CA TYR A 86 3.84 -13.88 3.36
C TYR A 86 2.88 -12.95 4.06
N ARG A 87 3.25 -11.68 4.18
CA ARG A 87 2.36 -10.60 4.63
C ARG A 87 2.39 -9.47 3.60
N GLY A 88 1.26 -9.21 3.00
CA GLY A 88 1.19 -8.18 1.98
C GLY A 88 -0.19 -8.06 1.36
N TYR A 89 -0.20 -7.42 0.23
CA TYR A 89 -1.40 -7.20 -0.55
C TYR A 89 -1.69 -8.40 -1.43
N PHE A 90 -2.97 -8.79 -1.47
CA PHE A 90 -3.50 -9.86 -2.30
C PHE A 90 -4.46 -9.30 -3.34
N LYS A 91 -4.34 -9.80 -4.54
CA LYS A 91 -5.29 -9.61 -5.62
C LYS A 91 -5.56 -10.95 -6.29
N ASP A 92 -6.83 -11.34 -6.33
CA ASP A 92 -7.23 -12.60 -6.96
C ASP A 92 -6.45 -13.82 -6.43
N ASP A 93 -6.29 -13.93 -5.10
CA ASP A 93 -5.52 -14.95 -4.38
C ASP A 93 -4.01 -14.97 -4.68
N THR A 94 -3.48 -13.99 -5.39
CA THR A 94 -2.05 -13.89 -5.67
C THR A 94 -1.39 -12.78 -4.87
N PHE A 95 -0.11 -12.95 -4.54
CA PHE A 95 0.71 -11.88 -3.98
C PHE A 95 0.80 -10.76 -5.01
N HIS A 96 0.50 -9.55 -4.60
CA HIS A 96 0.45 -8.41 -5.51
C HIS A 96 0.87 -7.13 -4.81
N SER A 97 1.40 -6.13 -5.55
CA SER A 97 1.82 -4.86 -4.98
C SER A 97 2.92 -5.04 -3.91
N LEU A 98 2.90 -4.29 -2.81
CA LEU A 98 3.94 -4.31 -1.80
C LEU A 98 3.66 -5.38 -0.73
N GLY A 99 4.68 -6.17 -0.38
CA GLY A 99 4.59 -7.19 0.65
C GLY A 99 5.94 -7.64 1.19
N GLY A 100 5.92 -8.31 2.34
CA GLY A 100 7.05 -8.98 2.96
C GLY A 100 6.92 -10.49 2.88
N TYR A 101 7.97 -11.18 2.49
CA TYR A 101 8.07 -12.62 2.51
C TYR A 101 9.20 -13.06 3.45
N PHE A 102 8.87 -13.89 4.39
CA PHE A 102 9.77 -14.42 5.40
C PHE A 102 9.95 -15.89 5.11
N TYR A 103 11.13 -16.25 4.67
CA TYR A 103 11.50 -17.64 4.38
C TYR A 103 11.82 -18.38 5.69
N GLU A 104 11.47 -19.66 5.78
CA GLU A 104 11.84 -20.51 6.92
C GLU A 104 13.36 -20.48 7.21
N ALA A 105 14.18 -20.39 6.14
CA ALA A 105 15.63 -20.26 6.23
C ALA A 105 16.13 -18.91 6.79
N GLY A 106 15.21 -18.01 7.14
CA GLY A 106 15.51 -16.71 7.73
C GLY A 106 15.81 -15.58 6.74
N ASP A 107 15.75 -15.83 5.44
CA ASP A 107 15.80 -14.77 4.44
C ASP A 107 14.55 -13.90 4.54
N VAL A 108 14.67 -12.62 4.17
CA VAL A 108 13.54 -11.70 4.13
C VAL A 108 13.54 -10.94 2.81
N TYR A 109 12.43 -11.01 2.10
CA TYR A 109 12.14 -10.14 0.97
C TYR A 109 11.08 -9.11 1.36
N PHE A 110 11.30 -7.84 1.01
CA PHE A 110 10.32 -6.78 1.14
C PHE A 110 10.29 -5.92 -0.12
N GLY A 111 9.20 -5.97 -0.86
CA GLY A 111 9.13 -5.26 -2.14
C GLY A 111 7.87 -5.55 -2.93
N GLY A 112 7.94 -5.21 -4.22
CA GLY A 112 6.84 -5.40 -5.14
C GLY A 112 6.59 -6.85 -5.52
N TYR A 113 5.33 -7.18 -5.72
CA TYR A 113 4.84 -8.45 -6.25
C TYR A 113 3.89 -8.20 -7.40
N ASP A 114 3.93 -9.10 -8.36
CA ASP A 114 2.97 -9.13 -9.43
C ASP A 114 2.65 -10.58 -9.80
N GLU A 115 1.36 -10.92 -9.78
CA GLU A 115 0.87 -12.29 -10.04
C GLU A 115 1.67 -13.37 -9.27
N GLY A 116 2.07 -13.08 -8.03
CA GLY A 116 2.84 -13.98 -7.18
C GLY A 116 4.36 -13.91 -7.34
N ALA A 117 4.88 -13.32 -8.41
CA ALA A 117 6.31 -13.18 -8.65
C ALA A 117 6.87 -11.90 -8.00
N LEU A 118 8.14 -11.96 -7.58
CA LEU A 118 8.87 -10.79 -7.09
C LEU A 118 9.11 -9.82 -8.26
N GLN A 119 8.64 -8.58 -8.14
CA GLN A 119 8.63 -7.63 -9.23
C GLN A 119 8.90 -6.20 -8.76
N GLY A 120 9.70 -5.43 -9.51
CA GLY A 120 9.97 -4.02 -9.22
C GLY A 120 10.97 -3.81 -8.08
N ALA A 121 10.94 -2.64 -7.45
CA ALA A 121 11.89 -2.27 -6.42
C ALA A 121 11.68 -3.06 -5.12
N ALA A 122 12.77 -3.57 -4.56
CA ALA A 122 12.72 -4.38 -3.35
C ALA A 122 14.03 -4.35 -2.54
N ILE A 123 13.91 -4.87 -1.32
CA ILE A 123 15.00 -5.21 -0.41
C ILE A 123 15.00 -6.73 -0.23
N TYR A 124 16.15 -7.36 -0.35
CA TYR A 124 16.38 -8.76 0.01
C TYR A 124 17.48 -8.84 1.08
N VAL A 125 17.19 -9.46 2.19
CA VAL A 125 18.14 -9.67 3.31
C VAL A 125 18.38 -11.17 3.43
N TYR A 126 19.65 -11.57 3.39
CA TYR A 126 20.03 -12.97 3.50
C TYR A 126 20.11 -13.41 4.96
N GLY A 127 19.36 -14.44 5.30
CA GLY A 127 19.22 -14.98 6.64
C GLY A 127 20.38 -15.88 7.09
N PRO A 128 20.36 -16.26 8.38
CA PRO A 128 21.48 -16.95 9.03
C PRO A 128 21.75 -18.37 8.51
N GLU A 129 20.82 -18.97 7.81
CA GLU A 129 20.99 -20.33 7.27
C GLU A 129 21.56 -20.37 5.85
N THR A 130 21.87 -19.20 5.26
CA THR A 130 22.40 -19.10 3.91
C THR A 130 23.92 -18.81 3.91
N GLU A 131 24.61 -19.18 2.82
CA GLU A 131 26.02 -18.85 2.62
C GLU A 131 26.28 -17.34 2.46
N HIS A 132 25.23 -16.56 2.26
CA HIS A 132 25.25 -15.11 2.09
C HIS A 132 24.79 -14.35 3.35
N PHE A 133 24.80 -15.01 4.51
CA PHE A 133 24.34 -14.38 5.75
C PHE A 133 24.99 -13.01 6.01
N GLY A 134 24.13 -12.01 6.22
CA GLY A 134 24.54 -10.62 6.43
C GLY A 134 24.66 -9.78 5.16
N ASP A 135 24.57 -10.40 3.99
CA ASP A 135 24.42 -9.69 2.73
C ASP A 135 23.02 -9.05 2.62
N SER A 136 22.89 -8.05 1.78
CA SER A 136 21.58 -7.54 1.39
C SER A 136 21.62 -6.96 -0.04
N TYR A 137 20.48 -6.98 -0.70
CA TYR A 137 20.29 -6.37 -2.01
C TYR A 137 19.16 -5.34 -1.96
N ILE A 138 19.37 -4.19 -2.54
CA ILE A 138 18.36 -3.13 -2.72
C ILE A 138 18.37 -2.74 -4.19
N GLY A 139 17.28 -3.01 -4.90
CA GLY A 139 17.21 -2.77 -6.34
C GLY A 139 15.98 -3.40 -6.97
N ASN A 140 16.00 -3.52 -8.29
CA ASN A 140 14.89 -4.04 -9.05
C ASN A 140 14.93 -5.56 -9.18
N PHE A 141 13.74 -6.16 -9.18
CA PHE A 141 13.49 -7.57 -9.49
C PHE A 141 12.57 -7.66 -10.71
N ASP A 142 12.75 -8.71 -11.48
CA ASP A 142 11.87 -9.11 -12.55
C ASP A 142 11.72 -10.64 -12.51
N ASN A 143 10.47 -11.13 -12.44
CA ASN A 143 10.15 -12.55 -12.35
C ASN A 143 11.00 -13.30 -11.30
N GLY A 144 11.11 -12.75 -10.09
CA GLY A 144 11.83 -13.36 -8.98
C GLY A 144 13.35 -13.21 -9.00
N GLN A 145 13.92 -12.59 -10.03
CA GLN A 145 15.36 -12.42 -10.15
C GLN A 145 15.77 -10.96 -10.09
N ARG A 146 16.96 -10.68 -9.52
CA ARG A 146 17.54 -9.33 -9.56
C ARG A 146 17.76 -8.93 -11.01
N ASN A 147 17.11 -7.84 -11.43
CA ASN A 147 17.14 -7.37 -12.80
C ASN A 147 17.08 -5.84 -12.85
N GLY A 148 17.90 -5.20 -13.69
CA GLY A 148 18.02 -3.75 -13.73
C GLY A 148 19.01 -3.19 -12.72
N HIS A 149 18.84 -1.93 -12.32
CA HIS A 149 19.78 -1.23 -11.44
C HIS A 149 19.54 -1.58 -9.97
N GLY A 150 20.63 -1.79 -9.22
CA GLY A 150 20.59 -2.05 -7.79
C GLY A 150 21.96 -2.01 -7.12
N ALA A 151 21.94 -2.12 -5.80
CA ALA A 151 23.13 -2.24 -4.96
C ALA A 151 23.11 -3.58 -4.21
N TYR A 152 24.23 -4.28 -4.22
CA TYR A 152 24.47 -5.46 -3.41
C TYR A 152 25.47 -5.10 -2.32
N PHE A 153 25.09 -5.28 -1.09
CA PHE A 153 25.88 -4.99 0.10
C PHE A 153 26.34 -6.32 0.69
N PHE A 154 27.63 -6.54 0.69
CA PHE A 154 28.22 -7.72 1.26
C PHE A 154 28.39 -7.59 2.78
N ALA A 155 28.39 -8.72 3.48
CA ALA A 155 28.54 -8.75 4.94
C ALA A 155 29.92 -8.23 5.42
N ASP A 156 30.94 -8.36 4.57
CA ASP A 156 32.31 -7.86 4.84
C ASP A 156 32.47 -6.34 4.64
N GLY A 157 31.42 -5.67 4.17
CA GLY A 157 31.41 -4.24 3.97
C GLY A 157 31.68 -3.78 2.53
N ASP A 158 31.92 -4.70 1.62
CA ASP A 158 32.00 -4.39 0.18
C ASP A 158 30.61 -3.99 -0.36
N ILE A 159 30.58 -3.20 -1.43
CA ILE A 159 29.35 -2.77 -2.08
C ILE A 159 29.52 -2.85 -3.60
N PHE A 160 28.59 -3.48 -4.28
CA PHE A 160 28.47 -3.38 -5.73
C PHE A 160 27.24 -2.57 -6.10
N VAL A 161 27.41 -1.54 -6.93
CA VAL A 161 26.32 -0.74 -7.51
C VAL A 161 26.39 -0.82 -9.02
N GLY A 162 25.33 -1.32 -9.65
CA GLY A 162 25.32 -1.50 -11.11
C GLY A 162 24.08 -2.23 -11.59
N ASN A 163 24.19 -2.74 -12.82
CA ASN A 163 23.10 -3.47 -13.42
C ASN A 163 23.20 -4.98 -13.13
N PHE A 164 22.03 -5.58 -13.03
CA PHE A 164 21.83 -7.01 -12.88
C PHE A 164 20.96 -7.53 -14.03
N GLU A 165 21.19 -8.74 -14.45
CA GLU A 165 20.37 -9.50 -15.39
C GLU A 165 20.35 -10.96 -14.93
N ASP A 166 19.15 -11.55 -14.84
CA ASP A 166 18.95 -12.94 -14.36
C ASP A 166 19.72 -13.25 -13.07
N GLY A 167 19.63 -12.35 -12.09
CA GLY A 167 20.25 -12.48 -10.77
C GLY A 167 21.76 -12.22 -10.72
N ARG A 168 22.41 -11.94 -11.86
CA ARG A 168 23.87 -11.76 -11.97
C ARG A 168 24.24 -10.32 -12.30
N ARG A 169 25.42 -9.89 -11.84
CA ARG A 169 25.99 -8.59 -12.26
C ARG A 169 26.23 -8.63 -13.77
N GLU A 170 25.64 -7.67 -14.49
CA GLU A 170 25.72 -7.58 -15.95
C GLU A 170 25.83 -6.13 -16.41
N GLY A 171 26.72 -5.83 -17.36
CA GLY A 171 26.94 -4.49 -17.87
C GLY A 171 27.79 -3.61 -16.95
N ALA A 172 27.61 -2.29 -17.04
CA ALA A 172 28.39 -1.33 -16.30
C ALA A 172 28.03 -1.32 -14.81
N GLY A 173 29.05 -1.27 -13.96
CA GLY A 173 28.88 -1.17 -12.51
C GLY A 173 30.16 -0.66 -11.84
N THR A 174 30.04 -0.46 -10.54
CA THR A 174 31.15 -0.07 -9.67
C THR A 174 31.18 -0.95 -8.45
N TYR A 175 32.34 -1.47 -8.12
CA TYR A 175 32.62 -2.24 -6.93
C TYR A 175 33.43 -1.38 -5.95
N TYR A 176 32.90 -1.20 -4.75
CA TYR A 176 33.52 -0.47 -3.66
C TYR A 176 33.94 -1.49 -2.61
N PHE A 177 35.25 -1.59 -2.40
CA PHE A 177 35.80 -2.45 -1.37
C PHE A 177 35.74 -1.76 0.01
N ALA A 178 35.61 -2.55 1.05
CA ALA A 178 35.57 -2.05 2.43
C ALA A 178 36.84 -1.26 2.83
N ASP A 179 37.98 -1.54 2.17
CA ASP A 179 39.22 -0.82 2.35
C ASP A 179 39.28 0.56 1.66
N GLY A 180 38.21 0.93 0.94
CA GLY A 180 38.09 2.20 0.22
C GLY A 180 38.63 2.18 -1.20
N THR A 181 39.07 1.03 -1.72
CA THR A 181 39.40 0.89 -3.14
C THR A 181 38.15 0.82 -3.98
N VAL A 182 38.23 1.27 -5.24
CA VAL A 182 37.10 1.33 -6.17
C VAL A 182 37.47 0.76 -7.52
N GLU A 183 36.64 -0.14 -8.04
CA GLU A 183 36.78 -0.67 -9.40
C GLU A 183 35.55 -0.31 -10.25
N HIS A 184 35.76 0.44 -11.34
CA HIS A 184 34.75 0.67 -12.36
C HIS A 184 34.95 -0.30 -13.50
N GLY A 185 33.88 -0.94 -13.99
CA GLY A 185 34.06 -1.85 -15.08
C GLY A 185 32.77 -2.42 -15.67
N ILE A 186 33.00 -3.37 -16.56
CA ILE A 186 31.94 -4.17 -17.18
C ILE A 186 31.95 -5.56 -16.57
N TRP A 187 30.79 -5.99 -16.13
CA TRP A 187 30.55 -7.34 -15.64
C TRP A 187 29.80 -8.14 -16.70
N ARG A 188 30.13 -9.42 -16.82
CA ARG A 188 29.40 -10.39 -17.66
C ARG A 188 29.24 -11.68 -16.88
N ASN A 189 27.99 -12.15 -16.77
CA ASN A 189 27.67 -13.34 -15.97
C ASN A 189 28.28 -13.32 -14.55
N GLY A 190 28.19 -12.18 -13.87
CA GLY A 190 28.70 -11.97 -12.51
C GLY A 190 30.19 -11.74 -12.37
N LYS A 191 30.96 -11.83 -13.47
CA LYS A 191 32.44 -11.68 -13.47
C LYS A 191 32.85 -10.34 -14.04
N PHE A 192 33.86 -9.72 -13.42
CA PHE A 192 34.53 -8.54 -13.97
C PHE A 192 35.29 -8.91 -15.25
N THR A 193 35.07 -8.17 -16.34
CA THR A 193 35.70 -8.46 -17.63
C THR A 193 36.58 -7.33 -18.13
N ASP A 194 36.12 -6.09 -18.06
CA ASP A 194 36.83 -4.95 -18.63
C ASP A 194 36.80 -3.78 -17.65
N ALA A 195 37.97 -3.19 -17.36
CA ALA A 195 38.07 -1.99 -16.56
C ALA A 195 37.56 -0.77 -17.34
N MET A 196 36.85 0.12 -16.65
CA MET A 196 36.44 1.42 -17.15
C MET A 196 37.14 2.51 -16.37
N THR A 197 37.43 3.64 -17.02
CA THR A 197 37.85 4.83 -16.28
C THR A 197 36.66 5.45 -15.55
N SER A 198 36.92 6.19 -14.47
CA SER A 198 35.87 6.90 -13.73
C SER A 198 35.07 7.89 -14.60
N SER A 199 35.66 8.35 -15.72
CA SER A 199 34.99 9.21 -16.70
C SER A 199 34.03 8.45 -17.64
N GLU A 200 34.19 7.13 -17.77
CA GLU A 200 33.35 6.26 -18.59
C GLU A 200 32.23 5.61 -17.77
N SER A 201 32.37 5.58 -16.44
CA SER A 201 31.31 5.10 -15.57
C SER A 201 30.13 6.08 -15.55
N ARG A 202 28.92 5.58 -15.27
CA ARG A 202 27.71 6.42 -15.15
C ARG A 202 27.80 7.40 -14.00
N LYS A 203 28.57 7.07 -12.96
CA LYS A 203 28.80 7.90 -11.77
C LYS A 203 30.30 8.13 -11.66
N ARG A 204 30.69 9.36 -11.41
CA ARG A 204 32.09 9.74 -11.12
C ARG A 204 32.40 9.50 -9.67
N ASP A 205 33.65 9.23 -9.35
CA ASP A 205 34.12 9.28 -7.97
C ASP A 205 34.00 10.70 -7.43
N CYS A 206 33.57 10.81 -6.19
CA CYS A 206 33.61 12.09 -5.50
C CYS A 206 35.04 12.53 -5.25
N PRO A 207 35.31 13.85 -5.09
CA PRO A 207 36.60 14.37 -4.70
C PRO A 207 37.05 13.73 -3.38
N LYS A 208 38.37 13.43 -3.25
CA LYS A 208 38.92 12.84 -2.01
C LYS A 208 38.95 13.81 -0.83
N SER A 209 38.82 15.12 -1.09
CA SER A 209 38.81 16.12 -0.02
C SER A 209 37.40 16.27 0.55
N PRO A 210 37.17 16.09 1.86
CA PRO A 210 35.87 16.26 2.49
C PRO A 210 35.35 17.71 2.46
N SER A 211 36.20 18.68 2.10
CA SER A 211 35.80 20.08 1.91
C SER A 211 35.46 20.44 0.46
N ALA A 212 35.54 19.48 -0.46
CA ALA A 212 35.14 19.69 -1.85
C ALA A 212 33.61 19.56 -2.01
N TYR A 213 33.07 20.18 -3.05
CA TYR A 213 31.67 20.05 -3.40
C TYR A 213 31.41 18.71 -4.10
N PHE A 214 30.49 17.92 -3.56
CA PHE A 214 30.15 16.60 -4.05
C PHE A 214 28.86 16.67 -4.88
N ASP A 215 28.96 16.43 -6.19
CA ASP A 215 27.81 16.49 -7.08
C ASP A 215 27.84 15.39 -8.16
N ASN A 216 26.72 14.68 -8.29
CA ASN A 216 26.55 13.59 -9.25
C ASN A 216 27.69 12.58 -9.22
N CYS A 217 28.14 12.21 -8.01
CA CYS A 217 29.26 11.32 -7.78
C CYS A 217 28.91 10.26 -6.72
N PHE A 218 29.73 9.23 -6.62
CA PHE A 218 29.69 8.24 -5.55
C PHE A 218 30.97 8.37 -4.71
N GLY A 219 30.84 8.31 -3.40
CA GLY A 219 31.99 8.50 -2.53
C GLY A 219 31.77 8.06 -1.09
N ILE A 220 32.84 8.24 -0.32
CA ILE A 220 32.88 7.99 1.12
C ILE A 220 33.03 9.33 1.83
N PHE A 221 32.19 9.57 2.82
CA PHE A 221 32.29 10.73 3.68
C PHE A 221 32.30 10.27 5.14
N GLU A 222 33.35 10.65 5.86
CA GLU A 222 33.52 10.37 7.29
C GLU A 222 33.38 11.67 8.08
N PHE A 223 32.50 11.65 9.07
CA PHE A 223 32.27 12.79 9.95
C PHE A 223 33.21 12.76 11.16
N ASP A 224 33.51 13.93 11.69
CA ASP A 224 34.32 14.05 12.92
C ASP A 224 33.73 13.28 14.12
N GLY A 225 32.42 12.99 14.10
CA GLY A 225 31.71 12.21 15.10
C GLY A 225 31.87 10.70 15.00
N GLY A 226 32.52 10.20 13.94
CA GLY A 226 32.69 8.78 13.66
C GLY A 226 31.58 8.16 12.81
N ASP A 227 30.58 8.95 12.42
CA ASP A 227 29.61 8.53 11.42
C ASP A 227 30.28 8.39 10.05
N LYS A 228 29.81 7.48 9.21
CA LYS A 228 30.32 7.28 7.85
C LYS A 228 29.19 7.14 6.88
N TYR A 229 29.26 7.84 5.76
CA TYR A 229 28.37 7.64 4.63
C TYR A 229 29.15 7.09 3.44
N VAL A 230 28.60 6.09 2.78
CA VAL A 230 29.11 5.50 1.54
C VAL A 230 27.96 5.46 0.56
N GLY A 231 28.00 6.26 -0.51
CA GLY A 231 26.85 6.35 -1.39
C GLY A 231 26.94 7.46 -2.43
N GLU A 232 25.82 7.69 -3.06
CA GLU A 232 25.65 8.72 -4.08
C GLU A 232 25.47 10.10 -3.45
N PHE A 233 26.05 11.10 -4.11
CA PHE A 233 25.91 12.51 -3.76
C PHE A 233 25.32 13.30 -4.92
N LYS A 234 24.49 14.27 -4.60
CA LYS A 234 23.98 15.27 -5.50
C LYS A 234 23.80 16.59 -4.77
N ASP A 235 24.30 17.69 -5.38
CA ASP A 235 24.21 19.04 -4.80
C ASP A 235 24.75 19.11 -3.35
N ASP A 236 25.85 18.36 -3.05
CA ASP A 236 26.49 18.23 -1.73
C ASP A 236 25.66 17.51 -0.66
N ASP A 237 24.53 16.92 -1.04
CA ASP A 237 23.64 16.13 -0.18
C ASP A 237 23.75 14.63 -0.50
N PHE A 238 23.46 13.76 0.48
CA PHE A 238 23.25 12.32 0.25
C PHE A 238 22.06 12.12 -0.68
N HIS A 239 22.27 11.28 -1.69
CA HIS A 239 21.27 11.06 -2.72
C HIS A 239 21.35 9.63 -3.27
N GLY A 240 20.24 9.14 -3.88
CA GLY A 240 20.23 7.80 -4.47
C GLY A 240 20.52 6.69 -3.47
N LEU A 241 21.20 5.64 -3.90
CA LEU A 241 21.53 4.49 -3.05
C LEU A 241 22.77 4.77 -2.20
N GLY A 242 22.70 4.38 -0.91
CA GLY A 242 23.82 4.56 0.01
C GLY A 242 23.70 3.77 1.30
N THR A 243 24.80 3.73 2.04
CA THR A 243 24.91 3.20 3.39
C THR A 243 25.33 4.30 4.35
N TYR A 244 24.62 4.46 5.45
CA TYR A 244 25.01 5.31 6.56
C TYR A 244 25.33 4.43 7.76
N ILE A 245 26.53 4.58 8.31
CA ILE A 245 27.05 3.82 9.44
C ILE A 245 27.20 4.77 10.61
N PHE A 246 26.54 4.47 11.71
CA PHE A 246 26.61 5.24 12.95
C PHE A 246 27.78 4.75 13.83
N PRO A 247 28.29 5.59 14.71
CA PRO A 247 29.43 5.23 15.60
C PRO A 247 29.12 4.07 16.56
N ASP A 248 27.87 3.84 16.90
CA ASP A 248 27.40 2.75 17.75
C ASP A 248 27.19 1.42 17.00
N GLY A 249 27.47 1.42 15.68
CA GLY A 249 27.37 0.25 14.84
C GLY A 249 25.99 0.05 14.19
N ASP A 250 25.05 0.96 14.40
CA ASP A 250 23.81 0.98 13.61
C ASP A 250 24.14 1.25 12.14
N VAL A 251 23.39 0.66 11.23
CA VAL A 251 23.59 0.82 9.79
C VAL A 251 22.24 1.05 9.10
N PHE A 252 22.16 2.11 8.30
CA PHE A 252 21.08 2.29 7.35
C PHE A 252 21.58 2.04 5.92
N ARG A 253 20.90 1.21 5.17
CA ARG A 253 21.11 0.97 3.74
C ARG A 253 19.83 1.29 2.99
N GLY A 254 19.89 2.10 1.93
CA GLY A 254 18.67 2.47 1.23
C GLY A 254 18.78 3.68 0.34
N TYR A 255 17.62 4.20 -0.01
CA TYR A 255 17.51 5.40 -0.84
C TYR A 255 17.57 6.67 0.02
N PHE A 256 18.33 7.65 -0.49
CA PHE A 256 18.47 8.99 0.08
C PHE A 256 17.97 10.04 -0.90
N GLN A 257 17.38 11.10 -0.38
CA GLN A 257 17.01 12.28 -1.14
C GLN A 257 17.22 13.52 -0.27
N ASN A 258 18.02 14.48 -0.76
CA ASN A 258 18.32 15.73 -0.04
C ASN A 258 18.79 15.48 1.39
N GLY A 259 19.73 14.57 1.57
CA GLY A 259 20.34 14.23 2.85
C GLY A 259 19.49 13.37 3.79
N LYS A 260 18.27 12.97 3.40
CA LYS A 260 17.34 12.19 4.23
C LYS A 260 17.05 10.82 3.64
N TRP A 261 16.70 9.86 4.48
CA TRP A 261 16.18 8.58 4.05
C TRP A 261 14.82 8.77 3.35
N ASN A 262 14.72 8.31 2.12
CA ASN A 262 13.52 8.51 1.31
C ASN A 262 13.41 7.44 0.23
N GLY A 263 12.46 6.52 0.37
CA GLY A 263 12.28 5.34 -0.45
C GLY A 263 12.45 4.06 0.34
N LEU A 264 12.78 2.97 -0.33
CA LEU A 264 13.06 1.70 0.35
C LEU A 264 14.35 1.78 1.14
N GLY A 265 14.31 1.26 2.37
CA GLY A 265 15.46 1.27 3.27
C GLY A 265 15.42 0.15 4.30
N LEU A 266 16.62 -0.25 4.69
CA LEU A 266 16.95 -1.27 5.68
C LEU A 266 17.74 -0.60 6.81
N TYR A 267 17.21 -0.63 8.03
CA TYR A 267 17.92 -0.20 9.24
C TYR A 267 18.29 -1.43 10.08
N MET A 268 19.55 -1.59 10.35
CA MET A 268 20.09 -2.65 11.20
C MET A 268 20.60 -2.02 12.48
N PHE A 269 20.07 -2.44 13.61
CA PHE A 269 20.54 -2.00 14.91
C PHE A 269 21.87 -2.67 15.26
N GLY A 270 22.85 -1.89 15.63
CA GLY A 270 24.22 -2.32 15.92
C GLY A 270 24.34 -3.20 17.16
N SER A 271 25.58 -3.41 17.58
CA SER A 271 25.90 -4.35 18.66
C SER A 271 25.66 -3.79 20.07
N THR A 272 25.16 -2.56 20.20
CA THR A 272 24.94 -1.88 21.48
C THR A 272 23.48 -1.53 21.68
N GLY A 273 23.03 -1.46 22.93
CA GLY A 273 21.65 -1.11 23.26
C GLY A 273 20.69 -2.29 23.37
N THR A 274 19.42 -1.98 23.61
CA THR A 274 18.36 -2.97 23.86
C THR A 274 17.76 -3.57 22.58
N ALA A 275 17.97 -2.94 21.44
CA ALA A 275 17.53 -3.39 20.12
C ALA A 275 18.68 -4.01 19.31
N LYS A 276 19.76 -4.47 19.99
CA LYS A 276 20.92 -5.08 19.37
C LYS A 276 20.52 -6.20 18.41
N GLY A 277 20.89 -6.06 17.13
CA GLY A 277 20.64 -7.05 16.09
C GLY A 277 19.23 -6.99 15.50
N ASP A 278 18.33 -6.14 16.01
CA ASP A 278 17.02 -5.93 15.39
C ASP A 278 17.18 -5.35 13.98
N VAL A 279 16.19 -5.61 13.14
CA VAL A 279 16.19 -5.14 11.76
C VAL A 279 14.85 -4.50 11.45
N GLN A 280 14.88 -3.32 10.83
CA GLN A 280 13.71 -2.63 10.33
C GLN A 280 13.86 -2.36 8.84
N LEU A 281 12.90 -2.81 8.05
CA LEU A 281 12.89 -2.56 6.61
C LEU A 281 11.53 -2.03 6.17
N GLY A 282 11.51 -1.17 5.16
CA GLY A 282 10.25 -0.58 4.72
C GLY A 282 10.43 0.67 3.87
N VAL A 283 9.32 1.40 3.74
CA VAL A 283 9.28 2.68 3.03
C VAL A 283 9.58 3.82 4.00
N TYR A 284 10.64 4.57 3.72
CA TYR A 284 11.05 5.75 4.48
C TYR A 284 10.62 7.03 3.77
N ARG A 285 10.26 8.04 4.55
CA ARG A 285 10.01 9.41 4.07
C ARG A 285 10.58 10.39 5.08
N ASP A 286 11.35 11.36 4.59
CA ASP A 286 11.96 12.41 5.40
C ASP A 286 12.74 11.91 6.63
N GLY A 287 13.34 10.72 6.56
CA GLY A 287 14.17 10.14 7.61
C GLY A 287 13.46 9.18 8.55
N SER A 288 12.15 8.98 8.44
CA SER A 288 11.36 8.05 9.27
C SER A 288 10.68 7.01 8.41
N ILE A 289 10.48 5.79 8.95
CA ILE A 289 9.63 4.80 8.30
C ILE A 289 8.20 5.35 8.24
N ASN A 290 7.61 5.37 7.04
CA ASN A 290 6.30 5.98 6.78
C ASN A 290 5.65 5.29 5.59
N GLY A 291 4.78 4.35 5.87
CA GLY A 291 4.16 3.41 4.92
C GLY A 291 4.30 1.98 5.41
N GLU A 292 4.27 1.03 4.48
CA GLU A 292 4.46 -0.39 4.82
C GLU A 292 5.88 -0.65 5.29
N GLY A 293 6.03 -1.51 6.29
CA GLY A 293 7.32 -1.92 6.81
C GLY A 293 7.25 -3.15 7.69
N VAL A 294 8.42 -3.67 7.98
CA VAL A 294 8.66 -4.86 8.80
C VAL A 294 9.67 -4.54 9.88
N TYR A 295 9.46 -5.06 11.08
CA TYR A 295 10.41 -5.04 12.17
C TYR A 295 10.66 -6.48 12.66
N LEU A 296 11.91 -6.90 12.62
CA LEU A 296 12.37 -8.20 13.11
C LEU A 296 13.03 -8.01 14.47
N PHE A 297 12.50 -8.65 15.49
CA PHE A 297 13.04 -8.60 16.85
C PHE A 297 14.09 -9.69 17.02
N ASN A 298 15.32 -9.39 16.61
CA ASN A 298 16.47 -10.31 16.70
C ASN A 298 17.27 -10.16 17.99
N SER A 299 16.96 -9.13 18.79
CA SER A 299 17.63 -8.88 20.07
C SER A 299 17.29 -9.96 21.10
N ASP A 300 18.27 -10.30 21.95
CA ASP A 300 18.02 -11.17 23.10
C ASP A 300 16.95 -10.56 24.03
N GLY A 301 15.92 -11.31 24.39
CA GLY A 301 14.88 -10.85 25.31
C GLY A 301 13.52 -11.51 25.09
N GLU A 302 12.46 -10.93 25.69
CA GLU A 302 11.12 -11.49 25.67
C GLU A 302 10.45 -11.47 24.29
N TRP A 303 10.99 -10.68 23.34
CA TRP A 303 10.46 -10.56 21.96
C TRP A 303 11.39 -11.15 20.90
N ALA A 304 12.42 -11.91 21.35
CA ALA A 304 13.34 -12.54 20.43
C ALA A 304 12.61 -13.49 19.47
N GLY A 305 12.79 -13.27 18.17
CA GLY A 305 12.11 -14.04 17.13
C GLY A 305 10.71 -13.54 16.75
N ASP A 306 10.20 -12.51 17.43
CA ASP A 306 8.94 -11.87 17.04
C ASP A 306 9.11 -11.06 15.74
N ILE A 307 8.01 -10.89 14.99
CA ILE A 307 7.99 -10.07 13.77
C ILE A 307 6.77 -9.14 13.83
N PHE A 308 6.98 -7.87 13.55
CA PHE A 308 5.89 -6.96 13.21
C PHE A 308 5.95 -6.62 11.73
N ALA A 309 4.81 -6.72 11.04
CA ALA A 309 4.68 -6.28 9.67
C ALA A 309 3.41 -5.45 9.50
N GLY A 310 3.52 -4.20 9.06
CA GLY A 310 2.37 -3.30 9.04
C GLY A 310 2.67 -1.92 8.54
N ASN A 311 1.62 -1.10 8.52
CA ASN A 311 1.74 0.30 8.20
C ASN A 311 2.39 1.07 9.35
N HIS A 312 3.23 2.02 8.98
CA HIS A 312 3.87 2.97 9.89
C HIS A 312 3.54 4.40 9.49
N LYS A 313 3.50 5.27 10.48
CA LYS A 313 3.40 6.71 10.32
C LYS A 313 4.34 7.39 11.29
N ASP A 314 5.22 8.24 10.74
CA ASP A 314 6.21 8.99 11.54
C ASP A 314 7.01 8.09 12.50
N GLY A 315 7.38 6.88 12.04
CA GLY A 315 8.17 5.91 12.81
C GLY A 315 7.35 4.99 13.72
N LEU A 316 6.03 5.14 13.82
CA LEU A 316 5.16 4.38 14.70
C LEU A 316 4.25 3.44 13.90
N ALA A 317 3.96 2.25 14.44
CA ALA A 317 2.93 1.37 13.88
C ALA A 317 1.56 2.05 13.94
N GLU A 318 0.95 2.26 12.78
CA GLU A 318 -0.31 2.98 12.61
C GLU A 318 -1.14 2.32 11.51
N GLY A 319 -2.41 2.02 11.78
CA GLY A 319 -3.28 1.34 10.82
C GLY A 319 -3.18 -0.17 10.88
N LEU A 320 -3.38 -0.86 9.76
CA LEU A 320 -3.41 -2.32 9.73
C LEU A 320 -2.01 -2.91 9.87
N GLY A 321 -1.87 -3.86 10.83
CA GLY A 321 -0.62 -4.57 11.09
C GLY A 321 -0.86 -6.02 11.52
N ALA A 322 0.18 -6.82 11.37
CA ALA A 322 0.29 -8.17 11.87
C ALA A 322 1.50 -8.28 12.80
N TYR A 323 1.33 -8.92 13.93
CA TYR A 323 2.40 -9.23 14.88
C TYR A 323 2.46 -10.74 15.04
N PHE A 324 3.60 -11.32 14.75
CA PHE A 324 3.87 -12.74 14.88
C PHE A 324 4.74 -12.93 16.11
N TYR A 325 4.27 -13.74 17.01
CA TYR A 325 5.01 -14.12 18.21
C TYR A 325 5.87 -15.33 17.92
N SER A 326 7.02 -15.38 18.51
CA SER A 326 7.96 -16.51 18.41
C SER A 326 7.40 -17.83 18.95
N ASP A 327 6.32 -17.77 19.76
CA ASP A 327 5.59 -18.95 20.26
C ASP A 327 4.55 -19.49 19.27
N GLY A 328 4.41 -18.90 18.08
CA GLY A 328 3.45 -19.28 17.03
C GLY A 328 2.08 -18.61 17.15
N ALA A 329 1.86 -17.76 18.16
CA ALA A 329 0.66 -16.90 18.18
C ALA A 329 0.81 -15.75 17.17
N LYS A 330 -0.31 -15.15 16.73
CA LYS A 330 -0.28 -13.96 15.90
C LYS A 330 -1.46 -13.04 16.18
N PHE A 331 -1.23 -11.74 16.04
CA PHE A 331 -2.29 -10.74 16.11
C PHE A 331 -2.40 -10.03 14.76
N ILE A 332 -3.61 -9.94 14.21
CA ILE A 332 -3.90 -9.20 12.98
C ILE A 332 -4.98 -8.18 13.31
N GLY A 333 -4.69 -6.89 13.13
CA GLY A 333 -5.64 -5.84 13.49
C GLY A 333 -5.08 -4.44 13.38
N LEU A 334 -5.84 -3.48 13.90
CA LEU A 334 -5.45 -2.08 13.86
C LEU A 334 -4.49 -1.71 15.00
N TYR A 335 -3.54 -0.88 14.65
CA TYR A 335 -2.56 -0.24 15.53
C TYR A 335 -2.74 1.28 15.53
N GLY A 336 -2.44 1.88 16.63
CA GLY A 336 -2.30 3.32 16.78
C GLY A 336 -1.21 3.60 17.79
N ASP A 337 -0.23 4.43 17.42
CA ASP A 337 0.92 4.73 18.27
C ASP A 337 1.62 3.47 18.84
N ASP A 338 1.96 2.47 17.98
CA ASP A 338 2.60 1.16 18.26
C ASP A 338 1.81 0.21 19.18
N VAL A 339 0.61 0.52 19.54
CA VAL A 339 -0.22 -0.36 20.36
C VAL A 339 -1.44 -0.83 19.59
N ARG A 340 -1.95 -2.01 19.92
CA ARG A 340 -3.20 -2.51 19.35
C ARG A 340 -4.31 -1.54 19.71
N ASN A 341 -4.98 -0.99 18.70
CA ASN A 341 -6.00 0.04 18.90
C ASN A 341 -7.05 -0.01 17.79
N GLY A 342 -8.17 -0.65 18.07
CA GLY A 342 -9.26 -0.89 17.13
C GLY A 342 -9.61 -2.36 16.99
N PRO A 343 -10.36 -2.74 15.94
CA PRO A 343 -10.69 -4.12 15.64
C PRO A 343 -9.43 -4.96 15.38
N GLY A 344 -9.44 -6.20 15.88
CA GLY A 344 -8.34 -7.14 15.63
C GLY A 344 -8.64 -8.53 16.19
N THR A 345 -7.90 -9.52 15.70
CA THR A 345 -7.99 -10.91 16.11
C THR A 345 -6.63 -11.40 16.57
N LEU A 346 -6.61 -11.97 17.76
CA LEU A 346 -5.48 -12.71 18.30
C LEU A 346 -5.71 -14.20 18.02
N TYR A 347 -4.82 -14.82 17.28
CA TYR A 347 -4.76 -16.26 17.04
C TYR A 347 -3.71 -16.86 17.96
N PHE A 348 -4.06 -17.94 18.65
CA PHE A 348 -3.13 -18.67 19.50
C PHE A 348 -2.49 -19.83 18.75
N ALA A 349 -1.33 -20.26 19.19
CA ALA A 349 -0.60 -21.39 18.60
C ALA A 349 -1.40 -22.72 18.61
N ASP A 350 -2.39 -22.86 19.50
CA ASP A 350 -3.29 -24.01 19.57
C ASP A 350 -4.42 -23.98 18.51
N GLY A 351 -4.45 -22.96 17.63
CA GLY A 351 -5.47 -22.77 16.61
C GLY A 351 -6.73 -22.05 17.08
N THR A 352 -6.86 -21.76 18.38
CA THR A 352 -7.97 -20.94 18.89
C THR A 352 -7.74 -19.46 18.59
N ASN A 353 -8.82 -18.66 18.57
CA ASN A 353 -8.69 -17.24 18.34
C ASN A 353 -9.63 -16.41 19.20
N LYS A 354 -9.29 -15.10 19.34
CA LYS A 354 -10.11 -14.09 20.01
C LYS A 354 -10.19 -12.84 19.14
N ALA A 355 -11.36 -12.61 18.53
CA ALA A 355 -11.68 -11.36 17.86
C ALA A 355 -12.30 -10.36 18.84
N GLY A 356 -11.97 -9.08 18.71
CA GLY A 356 -12.51 -8.05 19.59
C GLY A 356 -12.03 -6.64 19.25
N ILE A 357 -12.43 -5.69 20.10
CA ILE A 357 -11.96 -4.31 20.04
C ILE A 357 -10.82 -4.13 21.05
N TRP A 358 -9.71 -3.64 20.58
CA TRP A 358 -8.51 -3.38 21.36
C TRP A 358 -8.37 -1.88 21.63
N LYS A 359 -7.91 -1.54 22.80
CA LYS A 359 -7.62 -0.16 23.19
C LYS A 359 -6.39 -0.12 24.08
N HIS A 360 -5.41 0.70 23.71
CA HIS A 360 -4.13 0.79 24.43
C HIS A 360 -3.44 -0.56 24.66
N GLY A 361 -3.53 -1.48 23.69
CA GLY A 361 -2.92 -2.80 23.78
C GLY A 361 -3.76 -3.88 24.45
N GLU A 362 -4.88 -3.53 25.11
CA GLU A 362 -5.74 -4.44 25.86
C GLU A 362 -7.08 -4.66 25.17
N MET A 363 -7.58 -5.90 25.17
CA MET A 363 -8.90 -6.23 24.64
C MET A 363 -9.98 -5.73 25.62
N GLN A 364 -10.88 -4.87 25.14
CA GLN A 364 -11.88 -4.21 25.99
C GLN A 364 -13.13 -5.07 26.25
N SER A 365 -13.55 -5.87 25.31
CA SER A 365 -14.62 -6.85 25.48
C SER A 365 -14.57 -7.89 24.37
N SER A 366 -14.94 -9.11 24.69
CA SER A 366 -15.29 -10.17 23.74
C SER A 366 -16.77 -10.12 23.36
N ASP A 367 -17.52 -9.09 23.80
CA ASP A 367 -18.96 -9.03 23.63
C ASP A 367 -19.36 -8.45 22.28
N ASN A 368 -19.84 -9.35 21.41
CA ASN A 368 -20.94 -9.14 20.45
C ASN A 368 -20.95 -7.91 19.55
N ALA A 369 -19.86 -7.57 18.88
CA ALA A 369 -19.95 -6.58 17.81
C ALA A 369 -20.02 -7.18 16.40
N ILE A 370 -19.89 -8.50 16.22
CA ILE A 370 -20.02 -9.18 14.91
C ILE A 370 -20.74 -10.55 15.08
N ALA A 371 -21.75 -10.61 15.93
CA ALA A 371 -22.67 -11.74 15.93
C ALA A 371 -24.03 -11.23 15.47
N GLY A 372 -24.36 -11.51 14.21
CA GLY A 372 -25.78 -11.64 13.86
C GLY A 372 -26.40 -12.67 14.82
N ASN A 373 -27.48 -12.27 15.46
CA ASN A 373 -28.29 -13.12 16.33
C ASN A 373 -28.57 -14.46 15.67
N ASP A 374 -28.06 -15.53 16.26
CA ASP A 374 -28.80 -16.78 16.35
C ASP A 374 -28.61 -17.31 17.76
N SER A 375 -29.67 -17.20 18.53
CA SER A 375 -29.84 -17.78 19.85
C SER A 375 -30.14 -19.26 19.73
N ASP A 376 -29.54 -20.01 20.68
CA ASP A 376 -29.87 -21.36 21.13
C ASP A 376 -29.48 -22.55 20.19
N ASP A 377 -28.59 -23.36 20.57
CA ASP A 377 -28.75 -24.55 21.39
C ASP A 377 -27.45 -25.39 21.47
N SER A 378 -27.15 -25.84 22.66
CA SER A 378 -26.14 -26.82 22.94
C SER A 378 -26.47 -28.17 22.27
N ASN A 379 -25.67 -28.60 21.27
CA ASN A 379 -25.39 -30.01 21.07
C ASN A 379 -24.21 -30.23 20.12
N ASN A 380 -23.23 -30.94 20.63
CA ASN A 380 -22.06 -31.44 19.96
C ASN A 380 -22.48 -32.41 18.83
N ALA A 381 -22.35 -31.96 17.56
CA ALA A 381 -22.35 -32.84 16.39
C ALA A 381 -21.36 -32.27 15.35
N PRO A 382 -20.64 -33.12 14.59
CA PRO A 382 -19.67 -32.64 13.62
C PRO A 382 -20.37 -31.78 12.58
N VAL A 383 -19.79 -30.59 12.29
CA VAL A 383 -20.27 -29.68 11.25
C VAL A 383 -20.24 -30.43 9.92
N PRO A 384 -21.38 -30.56 9.22
CA PRO A 384 -21.37 -31.16 7.89
C PRO A 384 -20.55 -30.27 6.95
N ASP A 385 -19.74 -30.91 6.12
CA ASP A 385 -19.04 -30.31 4.98
C ASP A 385 -19.99 -29.34 4.24
N ALA A 386 -19.65 -28.04 4.26
CA ALA A 386 -20.51 -27.05 3.65
C ALA A 386 -20.58 -27.35 2.15
N SER A 387 -21.77 -27.67 1.63
CA SER A 387 -21.96 -28.08 0.24
C SER A 387 -21.37 -27.05 -0.72
N SER A 388 -20.78 -27.51 -1.82
CA SER A 388 -20.26 -26.69 -2.94
C SER A 388 -21.29 -25.67 -3.46
N ASP A 389 -22.57 -25.86 -3.16
CA ASP A 389 -23.70 -25.03 -3.57
C ASP A 389 -24.04 -23.91 -2.58
N ALA A 390 -23.31 -23.78 -1.46
CA ALA A 390 -23.52 -22.69 -0.51
C ALA A 390 -23.19 -21.34 -1.14
N VAL A 391 -24.15 -20.41 -1.15
CA VAL A 391 -24.01 -19.05 -1.67
C VAL A 391 -23.42 -18.16 -0.59
N VAL A 392 -22.29 -17.54 -0.86
CA VAL A 392 -21.54 -16.68 0.06
C VAL A 392 -21.27 -15.31 -0.55
N SER A 393 -21.01 -14.29 0.27
CA SER A 393 -20.64 -12.96 -0.21
C SER A 393 -19.25 -13.03 -0.85
N ALA A 394 -19.14 -12.65 -2.13
CA ALA A 394 -17.92 -12.74 -2.92
C ALA A 394 -17.24 -11.39 -3.12
N SER A 395 -18.02 -10.35 -3.42
CA SER A 395 -17.50 -8.99 -3.64
C SER A 395 -18.52 -7.93 -3.21
N SER A 396 -18.10 -6.67 -3.19
CA SER A 396 -18.98 -5.55 -2.89
C SER A 396 -18.52 -4.25 -3.55
N GLY A 397 -19.46 -3.31 -3.69
CA GLY A 397 -19.22 -1.98 -4.22
C GLY A 397 -20.32 -1.01 -3.83
N SER A 398 -20.38 0.08 -4.55
CA SER A 398 -21.37 1.14 -4.40
C SER A 398 -22.27 1.24 -5.63
N GLY A 399 -23.42 1.84 -5.46
CA GLY A 399 -24.32 2.23 -6.55
C GLY A 399 -25.19 3.38 -6.13
N PHE A 400 -25.91 3.97 -7.05
CA PHE A 400 -26.80 5.10 -6.76
C PHE A 400 -28.11 5.04 -7.53
N ALA A 401 -29.17 5.58 -6.91
CA ALA A 401 -30.49 5.60 -7.53
C ALA A 401 -30.58 6.64 -8.65
N VAL A 402 -31.11 6.21 -9.79
CA VAL A 402 -31.37 7.05 -10.97
C VAL A 402 -32.85 7.20 -11.29
N SER A 403 -33.73 6.46 -10.58
CA SER A 403 -35.19 6.57 -10.72
C SER A 403 -35.91 6.28 -9.40
N ASN A 404 -37.14 6.78 -9.25
CA ASN A 404 -37.96 6.57 -8.04
C ASN A 404 -38.52 5.14 -7.93
N ASP A 405 -38.44 4.35 -8.96
CA ASP A 405 -38.91 2.98 -9.00
C ASP A 405 -37.82 1.92 -8.83
N GLY A 406 -36.63 2.33 -8.34
CA GLY A 406 -35.59 1.41 -7.88
C GLY A 406 -34.61 0.96 -8.96
N PHE A 407 -34.35 1.77 -10.00
CA PHE A 407 -33.20 1.58 -10.88
C PHE A 407 -31.94 2.16 -10.23
N ILE A 408 -30.89 1.35 -10.21
CA ILE A 408 -29.59 1.65 -9.59
C ILE A 408 -28.49 1.48 -10.63
N VAL A 409 -27.57 2.44 -10.70
CA VAL A 409 -26.35 2.35 -11.51
C VAL A 409 -25.18 1.95 -10.61
N THR A 410 -24.33 1.07 -11.12
CA THR A 410 -23.08 0.62 -10.51
C THR A 410 -22.05 0.28 -11.60
N ASN A 411 -20.84 -0.14 -11.22
CA ASN A 411 -19.88 -0.71 -12.17
C ASN A 411 -20.22 -2.17 -12.52
N HIS A 412 -19.85 -2.60 -13.73
CA HIS A 412 -20.01 -3.99 -14.17
C HIS A 412 -19.19 -4.95 -13.31
N HIS A 413 -17.92 -4.64 -13.03
CA HIS A 413 -17.04 -5.49 -12.22
C HIS A 413 -17.56 -5.72 -10.78
N VAL A 414 -18.45 -4.87 -10.25
CA VAL A 414 -19.06 -5.05 -8.92
C VAL A 414 -20.05 -6.23 -8.93
N ILE A 415 -20.66 -6.51 -10.09
CA ILE A 415 -21.71 -7.53 -10.23
C ILE A 415 -21.34 -8.67 -11.18
N ASP A 416 -20.12 -8.65 -11.73
CA ASP A 416 -19.67 -9.66 -12.67
C ASP A 416 -19.64 -11.03 -12.03
N SER A 417 -20.17 -12.02 -12.76
CA SER A 417 -20.29 -13.43 -12.33
C SER A 417 -21.10 -13.67 -11.05
N CYS A 418 -21.79 -12.66 -10.49
CA CYS A 418 -22.64 -12.82 -9.31
C CYS A 418 -23.84 -13.74 -9.61
N GLN A 419 -24.11 -14.68 -8.72
CA GLN A 419 -25.34 -15.46 -8.74
C GLN A 419 -26.51 -14.65 -8.19
N GLU A 420 -26.25 -13.88 -7.13
CA GLU A 420 -27.22 -12.99 -6.51
C GLU A 420 -26.57 -11.63 -6.25
N VAL A 421 -27.34 -10.57 -6.48
CA VAL A 421 -26.93 -9.19 -6.19
C VAL A 421 -27.94 -8.59 -5.23
N TYR A 422 -27.44 -7.91 -4.20
CA TYR A 422 -28.31 -7.24 -3.24
C TYR A 422 -27.92 -5.78 -3.05
N ILE A 423 -28.94 -4.94 -2.92
CA ILE A 423 -28.85 -3.53 -2.55
C ILE A 423 -29.19 -3.41 -1.07
N HIS A 424 -28.34 -2.77 -0.30
CA HIS A 424 -28.56 -2.55 1.13
C HIS A 424 -29.05 -1.13 1.38
N HIS A 425 -30.20 -1.01 2.02
CA HIS A 425 -30.84 0.27 2.33
C HIS A 425 -31.54 0.20 3.69
N GLU A 426 -31.22 1.15 4.58
CA GLU A 426 -31.81 1.28 5.93
C GLU A 426 -31.82 -0.04 6.73
N GLY A 427 -30.72 -0.79 6.68
CA GLY A 427 -30.59 -2.07 7.36
C GLY A 427 -31.32 -3.25 6.72
N GLN A 428 -31.99 -3.03 5.59
CA GLN A 428 -32.66 -4.06 4.81
C GLN A 428 -31.82 -4.46 3.56
N LYS A 429 -32.01 -5.69 3.11
CA LYS A 429 -31.34 -6.29 1.96
C LYS A 429 -32.37 -6.54 0.87
N TYR A 430 -32.27 -5.86 -0.26
CA TYR A 430 -33.19 -5.97 -1.39
C TYR A 430 -32.53 -6.74 -2.53
N PRO A 431 -33.09 -7.86 -3.01
CA PRO A 431 -32.57 -8.56 -4.18
C PRO A 431 -32.68 -7.64 -5.40
N ALA A 432 -31.62 -7.61 -6.20
CA ALA A 432 -31.55 -6.82 -7.42
C ALA A 432 -31.38 -7.73 -8.64
N THR A 433 -32.03 -7.37 -9.73
CA THR A 433 -31.87 -8.03 -11.04
C THR A 433 -31.01 -7.13 -11.92
N THR A 434 -30.07 -7.72 -12.66
CA THR A 434 -29.32 -7.00 -13.70
C THR A 434 -30.24 -6.78 -14.91
N VAL A 435 -30.46 -5.51 -15.23
CA VAL A 435 -31.29 -5.12 -16.41
C VAL A 435 -30.41 -5.16 -17.66
N THR A 436 -29.23 -4.54 -17.57
CA THR A 436 -28.21 -4.53 -18.63
C THR A 436 -26.86 -4.19 -18.05
N TYR A 437 -25.80 -4.47 -18.80
CA TYR A 437 -24.43 -4.07 -18.45
C TYR A 437 -23.61 -3.78 -19.70
N ASP A 438 -22.55 -2.99 -19.53
CA ASP A 438 -21.58 -2.63 -20.55
C ASP A 438 -20.16 -2.91 -20.01
N PRO A 439 -19.55 -4.06 -20.36
CA PRO A 439 -18.21 -4.42 -19.89
C PRO A 439 -17.12 -3.48 -20.42
N ASN A 440 -17.33 -2.86 -21.60
CA ASN A 440 -16.32 -1.98 -22.19
C ASN A 440 -16.21 -0.63 -21.48
N ASN A 441 -17.33 -0.14 -20.93
CA ASN A 441 -17.35 1.08 -20.13
C ASN A 441 -17.54 0.79 -18.64
N ASP A 442 -17.43 -0.48 -18.23
CA ASP A 442 -17.55 -0.92 -16.83
C ASP A 442 -18.79 -0.37 -16.12
N LEU A 443 -19.97 -0.46 -16.73
CA LEU A 443 -21.24 -0.01 -16.18
C LEU A 443 -22.27 -1.11 -16.11
N ALA A 444 -23.13 -1.08 -15.10
CA ALA A 444 -24.30 -1.94 -14.99
C ALA A 444 -25.51 -1.16 -14.47
N LEU A 445 -26.69 -1.57 -14.96
CA LEU A 445 -27.99 -1.09 -14.52
C LEU A 445 -28.72 -2.21 -13.80
N LEU A 446 -29.05 -1.98 -12.55
CA LEU A 446 -29.78 -2.90 -11.69
C LEU A 446 -31.20 -2.41 -11.47
N LYS A 447 -32.09 -3.35 -11.14
CA LYS A 447 -33.47 -3.10 -10.70
C LYS A 447 -33.74 -3.84 -9.41
N ALA A 448 -34.20 -3.12 -8.38
CA ALA A 448 -34.67 -3.71 -7.13
C ALA A 448 -36.07 -3.17 -6.78
N ASP A 449 -36.82 -3.96 -6.04
CA ASP A 449 -38.21 -3.61 -5.64
C ASP A 449 -38.18 -2.82 -4.32
N PHE A 450 -37.78 -1.55 -4.41
CA PHE A 450 -37.86 -0.57 -3.33
C PHE A 450 -37.96 0.85 -3.88
N ALA A 451 -38.41 1.79 -3.07
CA ALA A 451 -38.45 3.21 -3.40
C ALA A 451 -37.23 3.90 -2.74
N PRO A 452 -36.25 4.35 -3.52
CA PRO A 452 -35.11 5.10 -2.98
C PRO A 452 -35.55 6.36 -2.26
N ALA A 453 -34.94 6.66 -1.12
CA ALA A 453 -35.25 7.86 -0.34
C ALA A 453 -34.76 9.17 -1.02
N GLU A 454 -33.84 9.07 -1.95
CA GLU A 454 -33.34 10.15 -2.81
C GLU A 454 -32.91 9.55 -4.16
N VAL A 455 -33.16 10.28 -5.24
CA VAL A 455 -32.71 9.95 -6.59
C VAL A 455 -31.75 11.02 -7.07
N LEU A 456 -30.58 10.61 -7.55
CA LEU A 456 -29.56 11.55 -8.00
C LEU A 456 -29.73 11.83 -9.51
N PRO A 457 -30.05 13.07 -9.92
CA PRO A 457 -30.19 13.41 -11.33
C PRO A 457 -28.81 13.36 -12.03
N LEU A 458 -28.80 13.05 -13.33
CA LEU A 458 -27.59 13.16 -14.15
C LEU A 458 -27.39 14.62 -14.59
N ALA A 459 -26.14 15.08 -14.59
CA ALA A 459 -25.78 16.37 -15.16
C ALA A 459 -26.10 16.42 -16.65
N ASP A 460 -26.69 17.52 -17.10
CA ASP A 460 -27.02 17.76 -18.53
C ASP A 460 -25.82 18.32 -19.31
N THR A 461 -24.86 18.92 -18.61
CA THR A 461 -23.64 19.50 -19.18
C THR A 461 -22.46 18.52 -19.01
N PRO A 462 -21.49 18.53 -19.94
CA PRO A 462 -20.24 17.81 -19.76
C PRO A 462 -19.47 18.33 -18.53
N PRO A 463 -18.64 17.50 -17.89
CA PRO A 463 -17.75 17.96 -16.83
C PRO A 463 -16.73 18.96 -17.36
N GLU A 464 -16.33 19.91 -16.51
CA GLU A 464 -15.35 20.95 -16.81
C GLU A 464 -14.07 20.76 -16.02
N LEU A 465 -12.93 21.18 -16.58
CA LEU A 465 -11.64 21.13 -15.87
C LEU A 465 -11.67 22.03 -14.63
N LEU A 466 -11.10 21.55 -13.51
CA LEU A 466 -11.10 22.21 -12.20
C LEU A 466 -12.49 22.32 -11.55
N GLN A 467 -13.52 21.70 -12.12
CA GLN A 467 -14.83 21.61 -11.49
C GLN A 467 -14.75 20.90 -10.14
N ASP A 468 -15.30 21.52 -9.08
CA ASP A 468 -15.45 20.88 -7.76
C ASP A 468 -16.39 19.69 -7.84
N ILE A 469 -15.97 18.58 -7.23
CA ILE A 469 -16.72 17.30 -7.20
C ILE A 469 -16.76 16.69 -5.82
N TYR A 470 -17.76 15.83 -5.61
CA TYR A 470 -17.90 14.99 -4.42
C TYR A 470 -18.15 13.56 -4.86
N VAL A 471 -17.37 12.61 -4.32
CA VAL A 471 -17.52 11.18 -4.61
C VAL A 471 -18.05 10.50 -3.39
N ALA A 472 -19.09 9.67 -3.56
CA ALA A 472 -19.70 8.94 -2.46
C ALA A 472 -19.63 7.44 -2.70
N GLY A 473 -19.53 6.68 -1.61
CA GLY A 473 -19.52 5.23 -1.66
C GLY A 473 -19.39 4.57 -0.29
N TYR A 474 -19.24 3.27 -0.32
CA TYR A 474 -19.05 2.42 0.84
C TYR A 474 -17.65 1.77 0.79
N PRO A 475 -16.59 2.56 0.97
CA PRO A 475 -15.26 2.01 0.98
C PRO A 475 -15.16 0.93 2.07
N PHE A 476 -14.60 -0.23 1.70
CA PHE A 476 -14.42 -1.38 2.57
C PHE A 476 -15.70 -2.09 3.03
N GLY A 477 -16.86 -1.82 2.37
CA GLY A 477 -18.12 -2.49 2.64
C GLY A 477 -18.68 -2.27 4.05
N MET A 478 -19.63 -3.12 4.43
CA MET A 478 -20.32 -3.07 5.74
C MET A 478 -19.39 -3.41 6.93
N GLY A 479 -18.25 -4.05 6.69
CA GLY A 479 -17.32 -4.47 7.75
C GLY A 479 -16.64 -3.32 8.49
N ILE A 480 -16.51 -2.14 7.85
CA ILE A 480 -15.88 -0.97 8.49
C ILE A 480 -16.89 0.11 8.84
N SER A 481 -17.90 0.32 7.99
CA SER A 481 -18.92 1.34 8.29
C SER A 481 -20.20 1.09 7.48
N SER A 482 -21.32 1.06 8.16
CA SER A 482 -22.65 1.00 7.55
C SER A 482 -23.09 2.35 6.94
N THR A 483 -22.25 3.39 7.00
CA THR A 483 -22.58 4.74 6.51
C THR A 483 -21.76 5.09 5.28
N VAL A 484 -22.40 5.78 4.32
CA VAL A 484 -21.73 6.30 3.13
C VAL A 484 -20.61 7.27 3.53
N LYS A 485 -19.49 7.20 2.82
CA LYS A 485 -18.39 8.16 2.94
C LYS A 485 -18.34 9.05 1.70
N VAL A 486 -18.03 10.33 1.92
CA VAL A 486 -17.94 11.33 0.85
C VAL A 486 -16.57 11.95 0.87
N THR A 487 -15.89 11.92 -0.28
CA THR A 487 -14.62 12.62 -0.51
C THR A 487 -14.83 13.80 -1.45
N LYS A 488 -14.06 14.88 -1.27
CA LYS A 488 -14.06 16.05 -2.17
C LYS A 488 -12.81 16.04 -3.04
N GLY A 489 -12.93 16.50 -4.28
CA GLY A 489 -11.84 16.73 -5.21
C GLY A 489 -12.28 17.64 -6.36
N ILE A 490 -11.51 17.60 -7.46
CA ILE A 490 -11.79 18.30 -8.71
C ILE A 490 -11.64 17.38 -9.92
N ILE A 491 -12.16 17.78 -11.05
CA ILE A 491 -11.84 17.19 -12.35
C ILE A 491 -10.43 17.65 -12.75
N SER A 492 -9.47 16.72 -12.78
CA SER A 492 -8.07 16.99 -13.13
C SER A 492 -7.74 16.74 -14.61
N SER A 493 -8.56 15.94 -15.33
CA SER A 493 -8.50 15.76 -16.79
C SER A 493 -9.88 15.42 -17.36
N LEU A 494 -10.14 15.84 -18.60
CA LEU A 494 -11.39 15.54 -19.32
C LEU A 494 -11.32 14.21 -20.10
N THR A 495 -10.24 13.45 -19.96
CA THR A 495 -10.06 12.11 -20.54
C THR A 495 -9.48 11.17 -19.50
N GLY A 496 -9.77 9.89 -19.63
CA GLY A 496 -9.17 8.81 -18.87
C GLY A 496 -7.85 8.33 -19.45
N ILE A 497 -7.42 7.13 -19.01
CA ILE A 497 -6.20 6.46 -19.45
C ILE A 497 -6.20 6.26 -20.97
N GLY A 498 -5.05 6.48 -21.61
CA GLY A 498 -4.92 6.28 -23.05
C GLY A 498 -5.79 7.21 -23.89
N ASN A 499 -6.17 8.40 -23.35
CA ASN A 499 -7.12 9.33 -23.93
C ASN A 499 -8.55 8.75 -24.06
N ASN A 500 -8.97 7.92 -23.15
CA ASN A 500 -10.35 7.43 -23.10
C ASN A 500 -11.34 8.59 -22.90
N PHE A 501 -12.12 8.92 -23.93
CA PHE A 501 -13.08 10.02 -23.91
C PHE A 501 -14.36 9.70 -23.13
N SER A 502 -14.61 8.43 -22.78
CA SER A 502 -15.73 8.01 -21.93
C SER A 502 -15.48 8.31 -20.44
N GLU A 503 -14.25 8.66 -20.08
CA GLU A 503 -13.82 8.87 -18.70
C GLU A 503 -13.35 10.30 -18.44
N VAL A 504 -13.27 10.63 -17.15
CA VAL A 504 -12.58 11.79 -16.60
C VAL A 504 -11.56 11.33 -15.58
N GLN A 505 -10.47 12.09 -15.42
CA GLN A 505 -9.56 11.94 -14.29
C GLN A 505 -9.98 12.88 -13.17
N ILE A 506 -9.91 12.41 -11.94
CA ILE A 506 -10.24 13.15 -10.72
C ILE A 506 -9.12 13.01 -9.68
N ASP A 507 -8.97 13.99 -8.81
CA ASP A 507 -8.04 13.96 -7.68
C ASP A 507 -8.72 13.58 -6.35
N ALA A 508 -10.04 13.40 -6.35
CA ALA A 508 -10.76 12.88 -5.19
C ALA A 508 -10.26 11.50 -4.81
N ALA A 509 -9.96 11.29 -3.52
CA ALA A 509 -9.50 9.99 -3.03
C ALA A 509 -10.58 8.92 -3.23
N LEU A 510 -10.23 7.86 -3.97
CA LEU A 510 -11.04 6.64 -4.16
C LEU A 510 -10.41 5.45 -3.45
N GLN A 511 -11.26 4.55 -2.99
CA GLN A 511 -10.87 3.30 -2.34
C GLN A 511 -11.74 2.15 -2.87
N SER A 512 -11.25 0.90 -2.70
CA SER A 512 -12.05 -0.29 -2.96
C SER A 512 -13.40 -0.18 -2.25
N GLY A 513 -14.49 -0.47 -2.99
CA GLY A 513 -15.86 -0.25 -2.53
C GLY A 513 -16.48 1.10 -2.92
N ASN A 514 -15.69 2.11 -3.34
CA ASN A 514 -16.23 3.31 -3.97
C ASN A 514 -16.67 3.07 -5.44
N SER A 515 -16.15 2.01 -6.07
CA SER A 515 -16.53 1.61 -7.43
C SER A 515 -18.05 1.50 -7.58
N GLY A 516 -18.57 2.14 -8.62
CA GLY A 516 -20.00 2.26 -8.89
C GLY A 516 -20.70 3.42 -8.15
N GLY A 517 -20.01 4.09 -7.23
CA GLY A 517 -20.54 5.24 -6.53
C GLY A 517 -20.65 6.50 -7.40
N PRO A 518 -21.52 7.46 -7.06
CA PRO A 518 -21.70 8.68 -7.84
C PRO A 518 -20.57 9.68 -7.63
N ILE A 519 -20.15 10.32 -8.71
CA ILE A 519 -19.37 11.56 -8.71
C ILE A 519 -20.35 12.69 -8.98
N VAL A 520 -20.54 13.61 -8.03
CA VAL A 520 -21.57 14.66 -8.14
C VAL A 520 -20.94 16.06 -8.11
N ASP A 521 -21.63 17.01 -8.75
CA ASP A 521 -21.34 18.44 -8.70
C ASP A 521 -21.94 19.11 -7.44
N GLU A 522 -21.74 20.42 -7.28
CA GLU A 522 -22.27 21.22 -6.17
C GLU A 522 -23.82 21.34 -6.18
N ALA A 523 -24.47 21.06 -7.30
CA ALA A 523 -25.93 21.02 -7.41
C ALA A 523 -26.50 19.63 -7.07
N GLY A 524 -25.65 18.63 -6.86
CA GLY A 524 -26.02 17.25 -6.60
C GLY A 524 -26.39 16.46 -7.86
N ASN A 525 -25.94 16.90 -9.04
CA ASN A 525 -26.09 16.15 -10.27
C ASN A 525 -24.90 15.19 -10.42
N VAL A 526 -25.17 13.98 -10.86
CA VAL A 526 -24.14 13.00 -11.17
C VAL A 526 -23.44 13.38 -12.47
N ILE A 527 -22.16 13.70 -12.40
CA ILE A 527 -21.29 13.99 -13.54
C ILE A 527 -20.51 12.75 -14.01
N GLY A 528 -20.44 11.72 -13.16
CA GLY A 528 -19.79 10.47 -13.48
C GLY A 528 -20.02 9.37 -12.45
N VAL A 529 -19.48 8.19 -12.75
CA VAL A 529 -19.48 7.00 -11.88
C VAL A 529 -18.04 6.69 -11.50
N ALA A 530 -17.74 6.60 -10.23
CA ALA A 530 -16.40 6.30 -9.74
C ALA A 530 -15.98 4.91 -10.20
N VAL A 531 -14.80 4.81 -10.81
CA VAL A 531 -14.11 3.57 -11.14
C VAL A 531 -12.89 3.49 -10.23
N ALA A 532 -12.51 2.29 -9.84
CA ALA A 532 -11.32 2.08 -9.03
C ALA A 532 -10.07 2.74 -9.66
N LYS A 533 -9.09 3.04 -8.81
CA LYS A 533 -7.77 3.61 -9.11
C LYS A 533 -7.18 3.17 -10.45
N LEU A 534 -6.34 4.05 -11.01
CA LEU A 534 -5.30 3.66 -11.97
C LEU A 534 -4.61 2.39 -11.46
N ASP A 535 -4.60 1.35 -12.28
CA ASP A 535 -3.84 0.14 -11.99
C ASP A 535 -2.38 0.55 -11.72
N VAL A 536 -1.91 0.22 -10.51
CA VAL A 536 -0.57 0.59 -10.04
C VAL A 536 0.51 0.06 -10.99
N ARG A 537 0.27 -1.12 -11.56
CA ARG A 537 1.16 -1.75 -12.54
C ARG A 537 1.18 -0.98 -13.84
N TYR A 538 0.00 -0.67 -14.41
CA TYR A 538 -0.08 0.14 -15.62
C TYR A 538 0.65 1.48 -15.44
N ALA A 539 0.56 2.09 -14.26
CA ALA A 539 1.25 3.33 -13.93
C ALA A 539 2.77 3.14 -13.83
N LEU A 540 3.23 2.08 -13.19
CA LEU A 540 4.66 1.75 -13.09
C LEU A 540 5.25 1.37 -14.45
N ASP A 541 4.56 0.53 -15.21
CA ASP A 541 5.01 0.04 -16.52
C ASP A 541 5.05 1.15 -17.58
N ASN A 542 4.08 2.07 -17.55
CA ASN A 542 3.97 3.11 -18.57
C ASN A 542 4.54 4.47 -18.16
N PHE A 543 4.61 4.77 -16.86
CA PHE A 543 5.04 6.07 -16.35
C PHE A 543 6.23 6.01 -15.40
N GLY A 544 6.65 4.80 -14.96
CA GLY A 544 7.76 4.61 -14.02
C GLY A 544 7.49 5.15 -12.62
N ALA A 545 6.25 5.56 -12.32
CA ALA A 545 5.82 6.08 -11.02
C ALA A 545 4.32 5.84 -10.84
N ILE A 546 3.90 5.70 -9.59
CA ILE A 546 2.46 5.69 -9.25
C ILE A 546 2.03 7.16 -9.12
N PRO A 547 1.20 7.69 -10.03
CA PRO A 547 0.73 9.06 -9.89
C PRO A 547 -0.16 9.17 -8.65
N GLU A 548 0.17 10.06 -7.73
CA GLU A 548 -0.69 10.36 -6.59
C GLU A 548 -1.99 11.04 -7.08
N ASN A 549 -3.11 10.72 -6.43
CA ASN A 549 -4.43 11.32 -6.71
C ASN A 549 -4.90 11.18 -8.17
N THR A 550 -4.51 10.12 -8.86
CA THR A 550 -4.96 9.81 -10.21
C THR A 550 -6.04 8.75 -10.15
N ASN A 551 -7.28 9.19 -10.10
CA ASN A 551 -8.46 8.34 -10.06
C ASN A 551 -9.34 8.67 -11.28
N PHE A 552 -10.27 7.78 -11.62
CA PHE A 552 -11.07 7.92 -12.82
C PHE A 552 -12.56 7.79 -12.52
N GLY A 553 -13.36 8.36 -13.41
CA GLY A 553 -14.81 8.21 -13.40
C GLY A 553 -15.36 8.15 -14.81
N ILE A 554 -16.35 7.26 -15.02
CA ILE A 554 -17.08 7.14 -16.28
C ILE A 554 -18.05 8.32 -16.35
N LYS A 555 -18.03 9.07 -17.44
CA LYS A 555 -18.88 10.27 -17.61
C LYS A 555 -20.37 9.94 -17.58
N SER A 556 -21.16 10.85 -17.03
CA SER A 556 -22.63 10.76 -17.01
C SER A 556 -23.27 10.63 -18.40
N SER A 557 -22.59 11.07 -19.45
CA SER A 557 -23.08 10.88 -20.84
C SER A 557 -23.15 9.39 -21.24
N VAL A 558 -22.22 8.56 -20.77
CA VAL A 558 -22.26 7.10 -20.98
C VAL A 558 -23.40 6.47 -20.19
N VAL A 559 -23.55 6.85 -18.91
CA VAL A 559 -24.67 6.43 -18.07
C VAL A 559 -26.01 6.80 -18.71
N ARG A 560 -26.12 8.01 -19.25
CA ARG A 560 -27.32 8.50 -19.95
C ARG A 560 -27.69 7.57 -21.11
N SER A 561 -26.72 7.17 -21.91
CA SER A 561 -26.95 6.27 -23.06
C SER A 561 -27.54 4.92 -22.62
N ILE A 562 -27.08 4.36 -21.51
CA ILE A 562 -27.62 3.12 -20.95
C ILE A 562 -29.07 3.33 -20.47
N LEU A 563 -29.34 4.43 -19.74
CA LEU A 563 -30.69 4.71 -19.23
C LEU A 563 -31.71 4.97 -20.35
N ASP A 564 -31.33 5.75 -21.37
CA ASP A 564 -32.19 6.05 -22.52
C ASP A 564 -32.50 4.79 -23.34
N SER A 565 -31.51 3.90 -23.53
CA SER A 565 -31.70 2.60 -24.23
C SER A 565 -32.64 1.67 -23.48
N ASN A 566 -32.78 1.82 -22.17
CA ASN A 566 -33.65 1.00 -21.32
C ASN A 566 -34.92 1.74 -20.88
N THR A 567 -35.20 2.90 -21.46
CA THR A 567 -36.40 3.72 -21.22
C THR A 567 -36.62 4.04 -19.73
N VAL A 568 -35.51 4.29 -19.00
CA VAL A 568 -35.54 4.63 -17.57
C VAL A 568 -35.97 6.10 -17.42
N ASN A 569 -37.05 6.34 -16.68
CA ASN A 569 -37.50 7.69 -16.39
C ASN A 569 -36.66 8.28 -15.26
N ARG A 570 -35.87 9.32 -15.56
CA ARG A 570 -34.96 9.98 -14.63
C ARG A 570 -35.38 11.44 -14.34
N PRO A 571 -35.05 11.98 -13.15
CA PRO A 571 -35.30 13.40 -12.86
C PRO A 571 -34.45 14.31 -13.75
N ALA A 572 -34.93 15.52 -13.98
CA ALA A 572 -34.16 16.58 -14.64
C ALA A 572 -33.00 17.04 -13.74
N ALA A 573 -31.92 17.51 -14.36
CA ALA A 573 -30.78 18.07 -13.64
C ALA A 573 -31.17 19.28 -12.80
N ASN A 574 -30.55 19.42 -11.62
CA ASN A 574 -30.69 20.59 -10.76
C ASN A 574 -29.95 21.77 -11.40
N ALA A 575 -30.57 22.95 -11.43
CA ALA A 575 -30.01 24.15 -12.06
C ALA A 575 -29.09 24.96 -11.13
N THR A 576 -29.15 24.73 -9.82
CA THR A 576 -28.44 25.57 -8.81
C THR A 576 -27.76 24.71 -7.77
N ALA A 577 -26.58 25.19 -7.32
CA ALA A 577 -25.86 24.60 -6.20
C ALA A 577 -26.71 24.63 -4.93
N VAL A 578 -26.56 23.60 -4.10
CA VAL A 578 -27.22 23.45 -2.81
C VAL A 578 -26.22 23.64 -1.66
N SER A 579 -26.72 23.82 -0.43
CA SER A 579 -25.81 23.87 0.72
C SER A 579 -25.03 22.56 0.88
N LYS A 580 -23.80 22.62 1.38
CA LYS A 580 -22.97 21.41 1.61
C LYS A 580 -23.66 20.38 2.51
N THR A 581 -24.44 20.85 3.48
CA THR A 581 -25.23 19.97 4.38
C THR A 581 -26.35 19.27 3.61
N ASP A 582 -27.04 19.98 2.74
CA ASP A 582 -28.11 19.40 1.92
C ASP A 582 -27.54 18.47 0.85
N LEU A 583 -26.41 18.84 0.25
CA LEU A 583 -25.69 18.00 -0.68
C LEU A 583 -25.29 16.67 -0.03
N GLY A 584 -24.65 16.73 1.14
CA GLY A 584 -24.27 15.53 1.89
C GLY A 584 -25.46 14.64 2.22
N ARG A 585 -26.61 15.24 2.59
CA ARG A 585 -27.85 14.49 2.87
C ARG A 585 -28.39 13.81 1.61
N LYS A 586 -28.45 14.50 0.47
CA LYS A 586 -28.89 13.94 -0.81
C LYS A 586 -28.01 12.76 -1.24
N ILE A 587 -26.72 12.98 -1.25
CA ILE A 587 -25.73 11.96 -1.63
C ILE A 587 -25.86 10.73 -0.72
N SER A 588 -25.93 10.93 0.61
CA SER A 588 -26.02 9.83 1.57
C SER A 588 -27.28 8.99 1.42
N ARG A 589 -28.40 9.58 0.98
CA ARG A 589 -29.69 8.89 0.84
C ARG A 589 -29.87 8.27 -0.54
N GLY A 590 -29.13 8.76 -1.56
CA GLY A 590 -29.19 8.28 -2.93
C GLY A 590 -28.10 7.28 -3.30
N THR A 591 -27.13 6.99 -2.38
CA THR A 591 -26.01 6.06 -2.59
C THR A 591 -26.21 4.80 -1.75
N PHE A 592 -25.97 3.63 -2.32
CA PHE A 592 -26.22 2.33 -1.70
C PHE A 592 -24.99 1.43 -1.71
N TYR A 593 -24.90 0.60 -0.68
CA TYR A 593 -23.99 -0.53 -0.67
C TYR A 593 -24.57 -1.67 -1.50
N ILE A 594 -23.75 -2.26 -2.36
CA ILE A 594 -24.08 -3.41 -3.20
C ILE A 594 -23.22 -4.59 -2.80
N SER A 595 -23.82 -5.76 -2.64
CA SER A 595 -23.10 -7.01 -2.40
C SER A 595 -23.42 -8.04 -3.47
N CYS A 596 -22.36 -8.69 -3.93
CA CYS A 596 -22.36 -9.79 -4.88
C CYS A 596 -22.21 -11.11 -4.13
N TRP A 597 -23.00 -12.10 -4.49
CA TRP A 597 -23.02 -13.40 -3.85
C TRP A 597 -22.85 -14.49 -4.90
N MET A 598 -21.99 -15.47 -4.62
CA MET A 598 -21.68 -16.59 -5.52
C MET A 598 -21.71 -17.91 -4.77
N THR A 599 -21.87 -19.03 -5.47
CA THR A 599 -21.64 -20.34 -4.86
C THR A 599 -20.14 -20.54 -4.60
N ARG A 600 -19.81 -21.33 -3.60
CA ARG A 600 -18.42 -21.76 -3.37
C ARG A 600 -17.84 -22.43 -4.62
N ALA A 601 -18.62 -23.26 -5.31
CA ALA A 601 -18.20 -23.89 -6.56
C ALA A 601 -17.85 -22.88 -7.67
N GLN A 602 -18.60 -21.78 -7.78
CA GLN A 602 -18.29 -20.71 -8.75
C GLN A 602 -16.98 -20.00 -8.38
N ILE A 603 -16.80 -19.66 -7.10
CA ILE A 603 -15.57 -19.05 -6.59
C ILE A 603 -14.37 -19.98 -6.84
N ASP A 604 -14.52 -21.29 -6.55
CA ASP A 604 -13.46 -22.28 -6.76
C ASP A 604 -13.18 -22.52 -8.26
N ALA A 605 -14.19 -22.47 -9.11
CA ALA A 605 -14.01 -22.53 -10.58
C ALA A 605 -13.25 -21.31 -11.10
N MET A 606 -13.49 -20.12 -10.56
CA MET A 606 -12.73 -18.91 -10.88
C MET A 606 -11.28 -19.03 -10.40
N LYS A 607 -11.04 -19.63 -9.23
CA LYS A 607 -9.70 -19.95 -8.72
C LYS A 607 -8.97 -20.93 -9.65
N SER A 608 -9.63 -22.02 -10.06
CA SER A 608 -9.00 -23.07 -10.89
C SER A 608 -8.66 -22.61 -12.31
N GLN A 609 -9.34 -21.60 -12.85
CA GLN A 609 -8.96 -21.01 -14.14
C GLN A 609 -7.71 -20.13 -14.05
N LYS A 610 -7.28 -19.74 -12.85
CA LYS A 610 -6.10 -18.90 -12.60
C LYS A 610 -4.86 -19.68 -12.18
N VAL A 611 -4.96 -20.97 -11.91
CA VAL A 611 -3.80 -21.82 -11.57
C VAL A 611 -3.12 -22.29 -12.86
N MET A 612 -2.35 -21.43 -13.49
CA MET A 612 -1.31 -21.80 -14.45
C MET A 612 0.06 -21.52 -13.82
N PHE A 613 0.43 -22.31 -12.80
CA PHE A 613 1.76 -22.24 -12.18
C PHE A 613 2.51 -23.58 -12.22
N GLU A 614 2.08 -24.56 -13.03
CA GLU A 614 2.80 -25.85 -13.15
C GLU A 614 3.99 -25.83 -14.13
N ASP A 615 4.26 -24.75 -14.85
CA ASP A 615 5.29 -24.70 -15.91
C ASP A 615 6.50 -23.80 -15.64
N LEU A 616 6.75 -23.41 -14.39
CA LEU A 616 7.99 -22.71 -14.02
C LEU A 616 8.85 -23.60 -13.11
N ARG A 617 9.41 -24.67 -13.69
CA ARG A 617 10.58 -25.39 -13.17
C ARG A 617 11.84 -24.97 -13.92
#